data_558901dfc42cfdd0ea7b44f2089d779d
#
_entry.id   558901dfc42cfdd0ea7b44f2089d779d
#
_cell.length_a   1.000
_cell.length_b   1.000
_cell.length_c   1.000
_cell.angle_alpha   90.00
_cell.angle_beta   90.00
_cell.angle_gamma   90.00
#
_symmetry.space_group_name_H-M   'P 1'
#
loop_
_entity.id
_entity.type
_entity.pdbx_description
1 polymer ?
#
loop_
_entity_poly.entity_id
_entity_poly.type
_entity_poly.pdbx_seq_one_letter_code
_entity_poly.pdbx_strand_id
1 'polypeptide(L)'
;DPSDKSATRKKLTREQVLQNCKEYQKQASRFISFSGSNKALLKFNSEWLAKMNFENVLELASQMTVDQMLKRDMFVRRTEENKPIYIHEFLYPLMQGYDSVAMDVDVEIGGNDQTFNMLTGRDLMKSLKNKEKFVIATKLLADSTGVKMGKTEGNMVSLDQTPEDMFGKVMSWSDALIIPGFEICTDLPMFEVKQMEAEIARGSNPKEYKVNLAKEIVK
;
A
#
# COMPACT_ATOMS: atom_id res chain seq x y z
N ASP A 1 4.28 3.09 10.24
CA ASP A 1 3.03 2.34 10.28
C ASP A 1 3.12 1.25 11.35
N PRO A 2 2.26 1.26 12.35
CA PRO A 2 2.19 0.20 13.37
C PRO A 2 1.57 -1.09 12.84
N SER A 3 1.34 -1.19 11.52
CA SER A 3 0.59 -2.26 10.87
C SER A 3 1.00 -3.66 11.30
N ASP A 4 0.02 -4.42 11.72
CA ASP A 4 -0.11 -5.89 11.78
C ASP A 4 0.91 -6.71 12.55
N LYS A 5 2.00 -6.17 13.09
CA LYS A 5 2.95 -6.93 13.89
C LYS A 5 2.86 -6.57 15.37
N SER A 6 2.83 -7.60 16.19
CA SER A 6 2.81 -7.54 17.66
C SER A 6 4.10 -6.97 18.27
N ALA A 7 5.07 -6.56 17.46
CA ALA A 7 6.34 -5.97 17.91
C ALA A 7 6.43 -4.52 17.45
N THR A 8 6.76 -3.64 18.38
CA THR A 8 7.09 -2.23 18.12
C THR A 8 8.24 -2.16 17.12
N ARG A 9 8.01 -1.53 15.96
CA ARG A 9 9.08 -1.31 14.97
C ARG A 9 10.17 -0.42 15.57
N LYS A 10 11.42 -0.74 15.27
CA LYS A 10 12.56 0.12 15.64
C LYS A 10 12.36 1.51 15.01
N LYS A 11 12.42 2.55 15.85
CA LYS A 11 12.31 3.94 15.40
C LYS A 11 13.48 4.27 14.47
N LEU A 12 13.16 4.75 13.26
CA LEU A 12 14.16 5.25 12.32
C LEU A 12 14.57 6.68 12.68
N THR A 13 15.84 7.02 12.41
CA THR A 13 16.27 8.42 12.49
C THR A 13 15.79 9.19 11.25
N ARG A 14 15.76 10.52 11.34
CA ARG A 14 15.39 11.37 10.20
C ARG A 14 16.31 11.13 8.99
N GLU A 15 17.60 10.95 9.23
CA GLU A 15 18.59 10.67 8.19
C GLU A 15 18.30 9.35 7.47
N GLN A 16 17.95 8.31 8.22
CA GLN A 16 17.55 7.01 7.66
C GLN A 16 16.29 7.13 6.81
N VAL A 17 15.30 7.90 7.27
CA VAL A 17 14.06 8.14 6.52
C VAL A 17 14.38 8.88 5.21
N LEU A 18 15.16 9.96 5.27
CA LEU A 18 15.53 10.73 4.07
C LEU A 18 16.34 9.87 3.07
N GLN A 19 17.24 9.03 3.57
CA GLN A 19 17.98 8.11 2.71
C GLN A 19 17.05 7.11 2.01
N ASN A 20 16.12 6.51 2.74
CA ASN A 20 15.14 5.59 2.15
C ASN A 20 14.24 6.26 1.09
N CYS A 21 13.94 7.54 1.27
CA CYS A 21 13.09 8.28 0.32
C CYS A 21 13.76 8.61 -1.02
N LYS A 22 15.10 8.63 -1.08
CA LYS A 22 15.83 8.96 -2.32
C LYS A 22 15.51 8.02 -3.48
N GLU A 23 15.24 6.75 -3.20
CA GLU A 23 15.00 5.74 -4.21
C GLU A 23 13.55 5.74 -4.74
N TYR A 24 12.60 6.37 -4.03
CA TYR A 24 11.18 6.31 -4.40
C TYR A 24 10.91 6.90 -5.79
N GLN A 25 11.45 8.10 -6.05
CA GLN A 25 11.27 8.74 -7.34
C GLN A 25 11.90 7.94 -8.47
N LYS A 26 13.10 7.38 -8.26
CA LYS A 26 13.81 6.58 -9.25
C LYS A 26 13.02 5.32 -9.62
N GLN A 27 12.51 4.61 -8.62
CA GLN A 27 11.71 3.39 -8.84
C GLN A 27 10.37 3.71 -9.52
N ALA A 28 9.67 4.75 -9.06
CA ALA A 28 8.38 5.16 -9.60
C ALA A 28 8.49 5.76 -11.03
N SER A 29 9.63 6.32 -11.42
CA SER A 29 9.81 6.95 -12.75
C SER A 29 9.75 5.97 -13.92
N ARG A 30 9.72 4.67 -13.67
CA ARG A 30 9.41 3.65 -14.69
C ARG A 30 7.93 3.66 -15.11
N PHE A 31 7.03 4.11 -14.23
CA PHE A 31 5.58 4.06 -14.42
C PHE A 31 4.93 5.43 -14.52
N ILE A 32 5.51 6.45 -13.87
CA ILE A 32 4.96 7.80 -13.82
C ILE A 32 6.02 8.83 -14.17
N SER A 33 5.63 9.87 -14.91
CA SER A 33 6.55 10.95 -15.29
C SER A 33 6.65 12.00 -14.18
N PHE A 34 7.88 12.36 -13.82
CA PHE A 34 8.20 13.49 -12.93
C PHE A 34 8.62 14.76 -13.71
N SER A 35 8.40 14.77 -15.02
CA SER A 35 8.71 15.92 -15.90
C SER A 35 7.54 16.21 -16.82
N GLY A 36 7.58 17.37 -17.50
CA GLY A 36 6.53 17.79 -18.43
C GLY A 36 5.38 18.55 -17.76
N SER A 37 4.31 18.79 -18.52
CA SER A 37 3.16 19.60 -18.10
C SER A 37 2.26 18.90 -17.07
N ASN A 38 2.17 17.58 -17.13
CA ASN A 38 1.41 16.74 -16.19
C ASN A 38 2.35 15.88 -15.35
N LYS A 39 3.34 16.50 -14.71
CA LYS A 39 4.34 15.80 -13.90
C LYS A 39 3.78 15.37 -12.55
N ALA A 40 4.19 14.18 -12.12
CA ALA A 40 3.99 13.74 -10.74
C ALA A 40 4.84 14.57 -9.76
N LEU A 41 4.37 14.71 -8.53
CA LEU A 41 5.06 15.42 -7.45
C LEU A 41 5.26 14.48 -6.27
N LEU A 42 6.48 14.40 -5.77
CA LEU A 42 6.76 13.73 -4.49
C LEU A 42 6.60 14.76 -3.37
N LYS A 43 5.68 14.49 -2.44
CA LYS A 43 5.41 15.32 -1.27
C LYS A 43 5.72 14.56 0.02
N PHE A 44 6.24 15.26 1.01
CA PHE A 44 6.54 14.70 2.32
C PHE A 44 5.58 15.28 3.36
N ASN A 45 4.87 14.43 4.07
CA ASN A 45 3.90 14.89 5.07
C ASN A 45 4.53 15.66 6.24
N SER A 46 5.84 15.57 6.42
CA SER A 46 6.56 16.46 7.36
C SER A 46 6.49 17.95 6.97
N GLU A 47 6.11 18.28 5.72
CA GLU A 47 5.93 19.67 5.27
C GLU A 47 4.76 20.35 6.00
N TRP A 48 3.76 19.58 6.42
CA TRP A 48 2.59 20.06 7.17
C TRP A 48 2.52 19.49 8.58
N LEU A 49 2.71 18.19 8.80
CA LEU A 49 2.60 17.57 10.13
C LEU A 49 3.64 18.11 11.12
N ALA A 50 4.86 18.40 10.68
CA ALA A 50 5.89 18.96 11.58
C ALA A 50 5.61 20.41 12.02
N LYS A 51 4.66 21.08 11.40
CA LYS A 51 4.23 22.45 11.76
C LYS A 51 3.02 22.47 12.69
N MET A 52 2.35 21.32 12.89
CA MET A 52 1.22 21.21 13.79
C MET A 52 1.68 21.42 15.23
N ASN A 53 1.00 22.29 15.94
CA ASN A 53 1.10 22.43 17.38
C ASN A 53 0.17 21.44 18.09
N PHE A 54 0.21 21.40 19.40
CA PHE A 54 -0.61 20.46 20.17
C PHE A 54 -2.13 20.72 20.02
N GLU A 55 -2.54 21.95 19.88
CA GLU A 55 -3.93 22.34 19.63
C GLU A 55 -4.44 21.75 18.31
N ASN A 56 -3.68 21.90 17.22
CA ASN A 56 -4.02 21.29 15.93
C ASN A 56 -4.13 19.76 15.99
N VAL A 57 -3.28 19.11 16.79
CA VAL A 57 -3.34 17.65 17.00
C VAL A 57 -4.61 17.27 17.75
N LEU A 58 -5.02 18.04 18.76
CA LEU A 58 -6.27 17.82 19.49
C LEU A 58 -7.51 18.02 18.60
N GLU A 59 -7.51 19.08 17.79
CA GLU A 59 -8.58 19.31 16.81
C GLU A 59 -8.69 18.15 15.83
N LEU A 60 -7.56 17.68 15.29
CA LEU A 60 -7.53 16.54 14.40
C LEU A 60 -8.01 15.27 15.10
N ALA A 61 -7.57 15.02 16.33
CA ALA A 61 -7.98 13.86 17.12
C ALA A 61 -9.47 13.85 17.45
N SER A 62 -10.10 15.03 17.60
CA SER A 62 -11.52 15.16 17.87
C SER A 62 -12.44 14.74 16.70
N GLN A 63 -11.88 14.59 15.49
CA GLN A 63 -12.62 14.18 14.28
C GLN A 63 -12.97 12.69 14.26
N MET A 64 -12.44 11.88 15.19
CA MET A 64 -12.66 10.44 15.20
C MET A 64 -12.82 9.92 16.62
N THR A 65 -13.76 8.99 16.81
CA THR A 65 -13.99 8.38 18.11
C THR A 65 -13.08 7.18 18.36
N VAL A 66 -12.85 6.86 19.62
CA VAL A 66 -12.12 5.64 20.03
C VAL A 66 -12.83 4.38 19.51
N ASP A 67 -14.16 4.34 19.54
CA ASP A 67 -14.96 3.23 19.03
C ASP A 67 -14.71 2.97 17.53
N GLN A 68 -14.66 4.04 16.72
CA GLN A 68 -14.31 3.92 15.29
C GLN A 68 -12.90 3.34 15.08
N MET A 69 -11.92 3.77 15.89
CA MET A 69 -10.56 3.26 15.82
C MET A 69 -10.47 1.78 16.21
N LEU A 70 -11.15 1.39 17.28
CA LEU A 70 -11.13 0.01 17.79
C LEU A 70 -11.80 -1.00 16.84
N LYS A 71 -12.61 -0.55 15.88
CA LYS A 71 -13.20 -1.43 14.83
C LYS A 71 -12.20 -1.88 13.76
N ARG A 72 -10.98 -1.37 13.75
CA ARG A 72 -9.94 -1.86 12.84
C ARG A 72 -9.54 -3.29 13.21
N ASP A 73 -9.47 -4.17 12.21
CA ASP A 73 -9.18 -5.60 12.40
C ASP A 73 -7.93 -5.85 13.27
N MET A 74 -6.88 -5.04 13.10
CA MET A 74 -5.67 -5.14 13.88
C MET A 74 -5.89 -4.84 15.37
N PHE A 75 -6.76 -3.90 15.71
CA PHE A 75 -7.07 -3.56 17.10
C PHE A 75 -8.05 -4.57 17.70
N VAL A 76 -9.03 -5.04 16.93
CA VAL A 76 -9.94 -6.11 17.34
C VAL A 76 -9.12 -7.34 17.76
N ARG A 77 -8.24 -7.84 16.88
CA ARG A 77 -7.38 -9.00 17.19
C ARG A 77 -6.50 -8.78 18.41
N ARG A 78 -5.86 -7.60 18.55
CA ARG A 78 -4.99 -7.31 19.70
C ARG A 78 -5.77 -7.18 20.99
N THR A 79 -7.00 -6.69 20.97
CA THR A 79 -7.88 -6.64 22.14
C THR A 79 -8.26 -8.06 22.57
N GLU A 80 -8.61 -8.94 21.64
CA GLU A 80 -8.92 -10.35 21.91
C GLU A 80 -7.71 -11.11 22.46
N GLU A 81 -6.51 -10.80 21.96
CA GLU A 81 -5.25 -11.40 22.42
C GLU A 81 -4.67 -10.74 23.67
N ASN A 82 -5.34 -9.76 24.29
CA ASN A 82 -4.87 -8.96 25.41
C ASN A 82 -3.50 -8.30 25.14
N LYS A 83 -3.23 -7.91 23.91
CA LYS A 83 -2.00 -7.20 23.51
C LYS A 83 -2.16 -5.69 23.66
N PRO A 84 -1.12 -4.95 24.03
CA PRO A 84 -1.22 -3.51 24.23
C PRO A 84 -1.49 -2.77 22.92
N ILE A 85 -2.33 -1.74 23.01
CA ILE A 85 -2.60 -0.77 21.92
C ILE A 85 -2.11 0.59 22.43
N TYR A 86 -1.21 1.24 21.68
CA TYR A 86 -0.64 2.51 22.11
C TYR A 86 -1.38 3.69 21.47
N ILE A 87 -1.54 4.78 22.21
CA ILE A 87 -2.28 5.98 21.78
C ILE A 87 -1.76 6.54 20.44
N HIS A 88 -0.45 6.54 20.19
CA HIS A 88 0.12 7.03 18.95
C HIS A 88 -0.34 6.23 17.72
N GLU A 89 -0.77 4.97 17.90
CA GLU A 89 -1.29 4.14 16.82
C GLU A 89 -2.66 4.64 16.32
N PHE A 90 -3.43 5.30 17.18
CA PHE A 90 -4.68 5.96 16.81
C PHE A 90 -4.45 7.23 15.99
N LEU A 91 -3.31 7.89 16.16
CA LEU A 91 -2.97 9.09 15.39
C LEU A 91 -2.58 8.76 13.94
N TYR A 92 -2.14 7.53 13.66
CA TYR A 92 -1.65 7.19 12.32
C TYR A 92 -2.71 7.37 11.21
N PRO A 93 -3.95 6.85 11.31
CA PRO A 93 -4.98 7.09 10.30
C PRO A 93 -5.32 8.57 10.14
N LEU A 94 -5.30 9.33 11.23
CA LEU A 94 -5.55 10.77 11.19
C LEU A 94 -4.42 11.52 10.48
N MET A 95 -3.16 11.14 10.70
CA MET A 95 -1.99 11.72 10.02
C MET A 95 -2.06 11.46 8.51
N GLN A 96 -2.30 10.22 8.10
CA GLN A 96 -2.48 9.88 6.67
C GLN A 96 -3.74 10.55 6.09
N GLY A 97 -4.83 10.57 6.83
CA GLY A 97 -6.04 11.25 6.40
C GLY A 97 -5.83 12.76 6.20
N TYR A 98 -5.05 13.39 7.08
CA TYR A 98 -4.72 14.80 6.97
C TYR A 98 -3.81 15.13 5.77
N ASP A 99 -3.02 14.16 5.27
CA ASP A 99 -2.27 14.31 4.02
C ASP A 99 -3.22 14.69 2.87
N SER A 100 -4.40 14.07 2.80
CA SER A 100 -5.44 14.43 1.82
C SER A 100 -5.92 15.86 1.97
N VAL A 101 -6.11 16.33 3.20
CA VAL A 101 -6.55 17.70 3.51
C VAL A 101 -5.47 18.71 3.14
N ALA A 102 -4.22 18.44 3.51
CA ALA A 102 -3.08 19.31 3.24
C ALA A 102 -2.77 19.46 1.74
N MET A 103 -2.93 18.38 0.98
CA MET A 103 -2.71 18.35 -0.47
C MET A 103 -3.96 18.69 -1.30
N ASP A 104 -5.13 18.81 -0.66
CA ASP A 104 -6.42 19.11 -1.30
C ASP A 104 -6.79 18.13 -2.44
N VAL A 105 -6.59 16.84 -2.21
CA VAL A 105 -6.74 15.81 -3.23
C VAL A 105 -8.21 15.51 -3.57
N ASP A 106 -8.49 15.14 -4.83
CA ASP A 106 -9.80 14.69 -5.30
C ASP A 106 -9.97 13.18 -5.21
N VAL A 107 -8.87 12.44 -5.42
CA VAL A 107 -8.85 10.98 -5.44
C VAL A 107 -7.62 10.47 -4.69
N GLU A 108 -7.79 9.44 -3.86
CA GLU A 108 -6.68 8.68 -3.25
C GLU A 108 -6.74 7.23 -3.72
N ILE A 109 -5.59 6.71 -4.16
CA ILE A 109 -5.44 5.33 -4.62
C ILE A 109 -4.48 4.61 -3.69
N GLY A 110 -4.84 3.43 -3.24
CA GLY A 110 -3.97 2.61 -2.38
C GLY A 110 -4.41 1.15 -2.35
N GLY A 111 -3.59 0.30 -1.74
CA GLY A 111 -3.96 -1.08 -1.49
C GLY A 111 -5.18 -1.19 -0.56
N ASN A 112 -5.92 -2.29 -0.65
CA ASN A 112 -7.12 -2.50 0.18
C ASN A 112 -6.79 -2.54 1.69
N ASP A 113 -5.55 -2.83 2.10
CA ASP A 113 -5.08 -2.70 3.48
C ASP A 113 -5.04 -1.26 3.99
N GLN A 114 -5.08 -0.26 3.09
CA GLN A 114 -5.11 1.17 3.41
C GLN A 114 -6.52 1.76 3.40
N THR A 115 -7.56 0.95 3.14
CA THR A 115 -8.94 1.43 2.97
C THR A 115 -9.41 2.27 4.14
N PHE A 116 -9.18 1.83 5.38
CA PHE A 116 -9.56 2.59 6.58
C PHE A 116 -8.90 3.98 6.61
N ASN A 117 -7.60 4.05 6.34
CA ASN A 117 -6.84 5.31 6.36
C ASN A 117 -7.31 6.25 5.24
N MET A 118 -7.56 5.71 4.03
CA MET A 118 -8.06 6.48 2.90
C MET A 118 -9.48 7.02 3.15
N LEU A 119 -10.36 6.23 3.78
CA LEU A 119 -11.70 6.65 4.19
C LEU A 119 -11.64 7.71 5.30
N THR A 120 -10.73 7.59 6.26
CA THR A 120 -10.46 8.65 7.24
C THR A 120 -10.12 9.96 6.53
N GLY A 121 -9.28 9.91 5.49
CA GLY A 121 -8.97 11.09 4.67
C GLY A 121 -10.19 11.68 3.96
N ARG A 122 -11.13 10.84 3.48
CA ARG A 122 -12.39 11.29 2.89
C ARG A 122 -13.26 12.01 3.92
N ASP A 123 -13.37 11.45 5.12
CA ASP A 123 -14.20 12.02 6.18
C ASP A 123 -13.61 13.35 6.68
N LEU A 124 -12.27 13.45 6.81
CA LEU A 124 -11.58 14.69 7.14
C LEU A 124 -11.74 15.76 6.04
N MET A 125 -11.65 15.39 4.76
CA MET A 125 -11.91 16.32 3.65
C MET A 125 -13.33 16.88 3.72
N LYS A 126 -14.32 16.03 4.00
CA LYS A 126 -15.71 16.46 4.17
C LYS A 126 -15.89 17.38 5.36
N SER A 127 -15.34 17.01 6.53
CA SER A 127 -15.48 17.76 7.77
C SER A 127 -14.75 19.11 7.73
N LEU A 128 -13.49 19.12 7.31
CA LEU A 128 -12.62 20.30 7.42
C LEU A 128 -12.69 21.23 6.19
N LYS A 129 -13.02 20.69 5.02
CA LYS A 129 -13.04 21.46 3.75
C LYS A 129 -14.39 21.46 3.05
N ASN A 130 -15.38 20.73 3.55
CA ASN A 130 -16.66 20.48 2.86
C ASN A 130 -16.48 19.98 1.41
N LYS A 131 -15.43 19.19 1.17
CA LYS A 131 -15.06 18.67 -0.15
C LYS A 131 -15.24 17.16 -0.17
N GLU A 132 -15.87 16.65 -1.24
CA GLU A 132 -15.94 15.22 -1.50
C GLU A 132 -14.59 14.71 -2.03
N LYS A 133 -14.21 13.51 -1.61
CA LYS A 133 -13.01 12.82 -2.05
C LYS A 133 -13.34 11.38 -2.41
N PHE A 134 -12.82 10.90 -3.52
CA PHE A 134 -12.96 9.51 -3.94
C PHE A 134 -11.80 8.64 -3.43
N VAL A 135 -12.10 7.38 -3.20
CA VAL A 135 -11.13 6.37 -2.76
C VAL A 135 -11.18 5.19 -3.72
N ILE A 136 -10.02 4.81 -4.24
CA ILE A 136 -9.85 3.62 -5.08
C ILE A 136 -8.95 2.64 -4.34
N ALA A 137 -9.53 1.54 -3.86
CA ALA A 137 -8.80 0.46 -3.23
C ALA A 137 -8.42 -0.60 -4.27
N THR A 138 -7.13 -0.92 -4.37
CA THR A 138 -6.61 -1.94 -5.27
C THR A 138 -6.38 -3.25 -4.54
N LYS A 139 -6.43 -4.36 -5.26
CA LYS A 139 -6.04 -5.67 -4.74
C LYS A 139 -4.56 -5.66 -4.34
N LEU A 140 -4.22 -6.43 -3.31
CA LEU A 140 -2.84 -6.70 -2.93
C LEU A 140 -2.38 -8.02 -3.53
N LEU A 141 -1.15 -8.05 -4.00
CA LEU A 141 -0.50 -9.31 -4.33
C LEU A 141 -0.13 -10.02 -3.03
N ALA A 142 -0.85 -11.09 -2.74
CA ALA A 142 -0.67 -11.92 -1.56
C ALA A 142 -0.45 -13.37 -1.98
N ASP A 143 0.37 -14.11 -1.22
CA ASP A 143 0.60 -15.53 -1.47
C ASP A 143 -0.65 -16.38 -1.12
N SER A 144 -0.56 -17.69 -1.35
CA SER A 144 -1.65 -18.64 -1.09
C SER A 144 -2.06 -18.74 0.39
N THR A 145 -1.25 -18.19 1.30
CA THR A 145 -1.57 -18.13 2.75
C THR A 145 -2.18 -16.79 3.15
N GLY A 146 -2.36 -15.86 2.19
CA GLY A 146 -2.87 -14.51 2.43
C GLY A 146 -1.80 -13.53 2.92
N VAL A 147 -0.54 -13.94 2.99
CA VAL A 147 0.56 -13.05 3.36
C VAL A 147 0.90 -12.15 2.16
N LYS A 148 0.76 -10.85 2.34
CA LYS A 148 1.06 -9.87 1.30
C LYS A 148 2.55 -9.92 0.92
N MET A 149 2.83 -9.74 -0.38
CA MET A 149 4.21 -9.59 -0.83
C MET A 149 4.75 -8.23 -0.40
N GLY A 150 5.91 -8.24 0.25
CA GLY A 150 6.49 -7.00 0.74
C GLY A 150 7.90 -7.15 1.29
N LYS A 151 8.59 -6.01 1.45
CA LYS A 151 9.97 -5.96 1.94
C LYS A 151 10.13 -6.66 3.30
N THR A 152 9.14 -6.53 4.17
CA THR A 152 9.18 -7.08 5.52
C THR A 152 9.08 -8.60 5.54
N GLU A 153 8.41 -9.19 4.53
CA GLU A 153 8.23 -10.64 4.40
C GLU A 153 9.37 -11.32 3.61
N GLY A 154 10.27 -10.52 3.03
CA GLY A 154 11.41 -11.05 2.27
C GLY A 154 11.07 -11.65 0.90
N ASN A 155 9.81 -11.63 0.50
CA ASN A 155 9.29 -12.21 -0.74
C ASN A 155 9.07 -11.16 -1.86
N MET A 156 9.53 -9.93 -1.67
CA MET A 156 9.32 -8.82 -2.60
C MET A 156 10.19 -8.96 -3.84
N VAL A 157 9.60 -8.72 -5.02
CA VAL A 157 10.32 -8.40 -6.25
C VAL A 157 10.47 -6.88 -6.31
N SER A 158 11.71 -6.40 -6.24
CA SER A 158 12.00 -4.96 -6.22
C SER A 158 12.15 -4.43 -7.63
N LEU A 159 11.63 -3.21 -7.88
CA LEU A 159 11.67 -2.56 -9.19
C LEU A 159 13.08 -2.10 -9.63
N ASP A 160 14.04 -2.11 -8.72
CA ASP A 160 15.45 -1.74 -8.96
C ASP A 160 16.39 -2.94 -9.18
N GLN A 161 15.83 -4.15 -9.22
CA GLN A 161 16.60 -5.37 -9.51
C GLN A 161 16.88 -5.52 -11.01
N THR A 162 17.86 -6.39 -11.33
CA THR A 162 18.12 -6.76 -12.72
C THR A 162 16.95 -7.59 -13.28
N PRO A 163 16.73 -7.58 -14.60
CA PRO A 163 15.72 -8.41 -15.23
C PRO A 163 15.83 -9.90 -14.86
N GLU A 164 17.05 -10.42 -14.79
CA GLU A 164 17.35 -11.83 -14.45
C GLU A 164 16.94 -12.15 -13.02
N ASP A 165 17.25 -11.24 -12.06
CA ASP A 165 16.88 -11.40 -10.65
C ASP A 165 15.37 -11.35 -10.48
N MET A 166 14.70 -10.40 -11.16
CA MET A 166 13.23 -10.28 -11.13
C MET A 166 12.59 -11.55 -11.70
N PHE A 167 13.06 -12.01 -12.85
CA PHE A 167 12.58 -13.24 -13.48
C PHE A 167 12.72 -14.44 -12.54
N GLY A 168 13.91 -14.63 -11.96
CA GLY A 168 14.18 -15.72 -11.01
C GLY A 168 13.25 -15.68 -9.79
N LYS A 169 12.99 -14.49 -9.25
CA LYS A 169 12.06 -14.32 -8.12
C LYS A 169 10.61 -14.64 -8.50
N VAL A 170 10.14 -14.18 -9.65
CA VAL A 170 8.77 -14.51 -10.12
C VAL A 170 8.65 -16.02 -10.33
N MET A 171 9.68 -16.67 -10.90
CA MET A 171 9.71 -18.13 -11.06
C MET A 171 9.69 -18.89 -9.73
N SER A 172 10.12 -18.27 -8.63
CA SER A 172 10.08 -18.86 -7.28
C SER A 172 8.69 -18.75 -6.60
N TRP A 173 7.78 -17.98 -7.16
CA TRP A 173 6.42 -17.86 -6.61
C TRP A 173 5.67 -19.19 -6.64
N SER A 174 4.73 -19.38 -5.73
CA SER A 174 3.82 -20.52 -5.80
C SER A 174 2.92 -20.46 -7.05
N ASP A 175 2.45 -21.60 -7.53
CA ASP A 175 1.56 -21.63 -8.70
C ASP A 175 0.24 -20.88 -8.46
N ALA A 176 -0.21 -20.80 -7.21
CA ALA A 176 -1.37 -20.01 -6.83
C ALA A 176 -1.24 -18.51 -7.11
N LEU A 177 -0.01 -18.00 -7.28
CA LEU A 177 0.25 -16.59 -7.59
C LEU A 177 0.26 -16.29 -9.11
N ILE A 178 0.13 -17.28 -9.98
CA ILE A 178 0.19 -17.07 -11.44
C ILE A 178 -0.96 -16.15 -11.87
N ILE A 179 -2.19 -16.50 -11.56
CA ILE A 179 -3.37 -15.73 -11.97
C ILE A 179 -3.43 -14.35 -11.27
N PRO A 180 -3.27 -14.25 -9.94
CA PRO A 180 -3.14 -12.93 -9.30
C PRO A 180 -1.99 -12.07 -9.85
N GLY A 181 -0.87 -12.68 -10.21
CA GLY A 181 0.26 -11.99 -10.81
C GLY A 181 -0.08 -11.36 -12.16
N PHE A 182 -0.74 -12.11 -13.06
CA PHE A 182 -1.23 -11.56 -14.33
C PHE A 182 -2.25 -10.44 -14.11
N GLU A 183 -3.23 -10.64 -13.22
CA GLU A 183 -4.28 -9.65 -12.94
C GLU A 183 -3.72 -8.33 -12.39
N ILE A 184 -2.71 -8.39 -11.52
CA ILE A 184 -2.24 -7.22 -10.77
C ILE A 184 -1.01 -6.57 -11.41
N CYS A 185 -0.14 -7.37 -12.03
CA CYS A 185 1.19 -6.92 -12.45
C CYS A 185 1.37 -6.81 -13.98
N THR A 186 0.32 -7.05 -14.77
CA THR A 186 0.42 -6.98 -16.23
C THR A 186 -0.76 -6.22 -16.84
N ASP A 187 -0.61 -5.77 -18.09
CA ASP A 187 -1.66 -5.11 -18.86
C ASP A 187 -2.51 -6.11 -19.68
N LEU A 188 -2.39 -7.41 -19.41
CA LEU A 188 -3.17 -8.41 -20.15
C LEU A 188 -4.67 -8.26 -19.89
N PRO A 189 -5.50 -8.32 -20.95
CA PRO A 189 -6.94 -8.25 -20.79
C PRO A 189 -7.49 -9.35 -19.87
N MET A 190 -8.41 -9.01 -19.00
CA MET A 190 -8.97 -9.94 -18.01
C MET A 190 -9.63 -11.20 -18.61
N PHE A 191 -10.09 -11.13 -19.88
CA PHE A 191 -10.63 -12.32 -20.55
C PHE A 191 -9.53 -13.36 -20.84
N GLU A 192 -8.31 -12.91 -21.21
CA GLU A 192 -7.15 -13.78 -21.41
C GLU A 192 -6.70 -14.41 -20.07
N VAL A 193 -6.66 -13.61 -19.02
CA VAL A 193 -6.30 -14.11 -17.66
C VAL A 193 -7.30 -15.18 -17.20
N LYS A 194 -8.59 -14.98 -17.41
CA LYS A 194 -9.64 -15.98 -17.10
C LYS A 194 -9.53 -17.24 -17.96
N GLN A 195 -9.13 -17.11 -19.23
CA GLN A 195 -8.87 -18.27 -20.07
C GLN A 195 -7.70 -19.10 -19.53
N MET A 196 -6.58 -18.44 -19.16
CA MET A 196 -5.43 -19.12 -18.53
C MET A 196 -5.81 -19.83 -17.24
N GLU A 197 -6.63 -19.21 -16.39
CA GLU A 197 -7.16 -19.81 -15.17
C GLU A 197 -7.93 -21.10 -15.48
N ALA A 198 -8.82 -21.06 -16.47
CA ALA A 198 -9.59 -22.24 -16.89
C ALA A 198 -8.70 -23.34 -17.48
N GLU A 199 -7.66 -23.00 -18.22
CA GLU A 199 -6.71 -23.96 -18.80
C GLU A 199 -5.87 -24.65 -17.70
N ILE A 200 -5.36 -23.87 -16.72
CA ILE A 200 -4.64 -24.42 -15.56
C ILE A 200 -5.57 -25.36 -14.77
N ALA A 201 -6.82 -24.98 -14.54
CA ALA A 201 -7.81 -25.80 -13.83
C ALA A 201 -8.14 -27.13 -14.57
N ARG A 202 -7.96 -27.17 -15.89
CA ARG A 202 -8.11 -28.39 -16.73
C ARG A 202 -6.84 -29.25 -16.78
N GLY A 203 -5.78 -28.85 -16.09
CA GLY A 203 -4.54 -29.63 -15.99
C GLY A 203 -3.40 -29.18 -16.92
N SER A 204 -3.49 -27.99 -17.53
CA SER A 204 -2.36 -27.41 -18.25
C SER A 204 -1.18 -27.17 -17.30
N ASN A 205 0.05 -27.28 -17.81
CA ASN A 205 1.26 -27.14 -16.99
C ASN A 205 1.44 -25.70 -16.47
N PRO A 206 1.33 -25.44 -15.15
CA PRO A 206 1.46 -24.09 -14.59
C PRO A 206 2.80 -23.41 -14.89
N LYS A 207 3.87 -24.19 -15.10
CA LYS A 207 5.20 -23.67 -15.37
C LYS A 207 5.26 -22.78 -16.61
N GLU A 208 4.51 -23.13 -17.67
CA GLU A 208 4.48 -22.34 -18.91
C GLU A 208 3.88 -20.95 -18.67
N TYR A 209 2.77 -20.89 -17.93
CA TYR A 209 2.13 -19.63 -17.55
C TYR A 209 3.02 -18.80 -16.62
N LYS A 210 3.73 -19.44 -15.69
CA LYS A 210 4.66 -18.74 -14.80
C LYS A 210 5.84 -18.13 -15.56
N VAL A 211 6.37 -18.82 -16.57
CA VAL A 211 7.41 -18.28 -17.46
C VAL A 211 6.88 -17.07 -18.23
N ASN A 212 5.65 -17.13 -18.71
CA ASN A 212 5.02 -16.01 -19.44
C ASN A 212 4.79 -14.83 -18.48
N LEU A 213 4.28 -15.07 -17.28
CA LEU A 213 4.13 -14.03 -16.24
C LEU A 213 5.47 -13.35 -15.91
N ALA A 214 6.52 -14.16 -15.72
CA ALA A 214 7.85 -13.61 -15.42
C ALA A 214 8.38 -12.73 -16.57
N LYS A 215 8.14 -13.12 -17.82
CA LYS A 215 8.51 -12.31 -18.99
C LYS A 215 7.72 -11.00 -19.06
N GLU A 216 6.40 -11.02 -18.79
CA GLU A 216 5.58 -9.81 -18.79
C GLU A 216 5.98 -8.84 -17.67
N ILE A 217 6.29 -9.32 -16.47
CA ILE A 217 6.72 -8.48 -15.35
C ILE A 217 8.08 -7.83 -15.59
N VAL A 218 8.98 -8.52 -16.31
CA VAL A 218 10.36 -8.05 -16.55
C VAL A 218 10.46 -7.10 -17.76
N LYS A 219 9.47 -7.11 -18.66
CA LYS A 219 9.40 -6.30 -19.88
C LYS A 219 9.31 -4.80 -19.57
#